data_c84680d70171d5c19c19e596a94d9f71
#
_entry.id   c84680d70171d5c19c19e596a94d9f71
#
_cell.length_a   1.000
_cell.length_b   1.000
_cell.length_c   1.000
_cell.angle_alpha   90.00
_cell.angle_beta   90.00
_cell.angle_gamma   90.00
#
_symmetry.space_group_name_H-M   'P 1'
#
loop_
_entity.id
_entity.type
_entity.pdbx_description
1 polymer ?
#
loop_
_entity_poly.entity_id
_entity_poly.type
_entity_poly.pdbx_seq_one_letter_code
_entity_poly.pdbx_strand_id
1 'polypeptide(L)'
;MIHQLTDKKSKLIFLIIFFLFLNSINFKEKIFIFGNVEEINVVGLDNHLNNVIKNKLKYLENEKILSIDKEILFDQINNYKYIENFKVLKIYPDNLLLRLKQTTFLAFTLKKNKQYLIGSNGKLIDYELFSETSNLPVIYGNFKPTDFIILKDKINKSPIEFNNIKS
;
A
#
# COMPACT_ATOMS: atom_id res chain seq x y z
N MET A 1 10.51 -43.81 46.00
CA MET A 1 10.93 -42.69 46.85
C MET A 1 11.85 -41.81 45.99
N ILE A 2 11.27 -40.80 45.33
CA ILE A 2 12.03 -39.93 44.45
C ILE A 2 12.51 -38.76 45.29
N HIS A 3 13.82 -38.72 45.54
CA HIS A 3 14.46 -37.60 46.26
C HIS A 3 14.29 -36.33 45.40
N GLN A 4 13.57 -35.35 45.96
CA GLN A 4 13.51 -34.01 45.42
C GLN A 4 14.90 -33.37 45.54
N LEU A 5 15.60 -33.28 44.42
CA LEU A 5 16.84 -32.51 44.26
C LEU A 5 16.47 -31.02 44.24
N THR A 6 16.06 -30.47 45.38
CA THR A 6 15.82 -29.02 45.57
C THR A 6 17.04 -28.34 46.22
N ASP A 7 18.22 -28.80 45.90
CA ASP A 7 19.44 -28.21 46.44
C ASP A 7 19.88 -27.01 45.58
N LYS A 8 20.27 -25.92 46.22
CA LYS A 8 20.81 -24.71 45.53
C LYS A 8 21.89 -25.06 44.52
N LYS A 9 22.66 -26.12 44.75
CA LYS A 9 23.69 -26.64 43.88
C LYS A 9 23.11 -27.18 42.55
N SER A 10 21.97 -27.86 42.58
CA SER A 10 21.32 -28.38 41.40
C SER A 10 20.80 -27.26 40.51
N LYS A 11 20.22 -26.21 41.11
CA LYS A 11 19.80 -25.02 40.37
C LYS A 11 20.99 -24.28 39.72
N LEU A 12 22.10 -24.21 40.43
CA LEU A 12 23.33 -23.60 39.91
C LEU A 12 23.88 -24.40 38.70
N ILE A 13 23.91 -25.74 38.83
CA ILE A 13 24.37 -26.62 37.74
C ILE A 13 23.45 -26.48 36.50
N PHE A 14 22.12 -26.46 36.74
CA PHE A 14 21.16 -26.25 35.65
C PHE A 14 21.35 -24.91 34.95
N LEU A 15 21.61 -23.86 35.71
CA LEU A 15 21.87 -22.52 35.18
C LEU A 15 23.17 -22.47 34.35
N ILE A 16 24.24 -23.16 34.84
CA ILE A 16 25.50 -23.29 34.10
C ILE A 16 25.29 -24.05 32.78
N ILE A 17 24.57 -25.18 32.83
CA ILE A 17 24.25 -25.97 31.64
C ILE A 17 23.44 -25.14 30.64
N PHE A 18 22.45 -24.38 31.13
CA PHE A 18 21.63 -23.48 30.30
C PHE A 18 22.46 -22.41 29.64
N PHE A 19 23.41 -21.79 30.37
CA PHE A 19 24.35 -20.82 29.79
C PHE A 19 25.31 -21.45 28.75
N LEU A 20 25.78 -22.66 28.99
CA LEU A 20 26.59 -23.40 28.04
C LEU A 20 25.79 -23.75 26.79
N PHE A 21 24.51 -24.11 26.94
CA PHE A 21 23.62 -24.36 25.83
C PHE A 21 23.37 -23.12 24.99
N LEU A 22 23.16 -21.96 25.62
CA LEU A 22 23.05 -20.68 24.92
C LEU A 22 24.34 -20.29 24.13
N ASN A 23 25.51 -20.59 24.67
CA ASN A 23 26.76 -20.36 23.96
C ASN A 23 27.04 -21.41 22.84
N SER A 24 26.42 -22.57 22.91
CA SER A 24 26.54 -23.61 21.87
C SER A 24 25.64 -23.31 20.65
N ILE A 25 24.60 -22.47 20.82
CA ILE A 25 23.82 -21.99 19.72
C ILE A 25 24.70 -20.95 18.98
N ASN A 26 25.32 -21.40 17.87
CA ASN A 26 26.04 -20.51 16.97
C ASN A 26 25.06 -19.48 16.40
N PHE A 27 24.92 -18.34 17.07
CA PHE A 27 24.22 -17.16 16.57
C PHE A 27 24.85 -16.55 15.31
N LYS A 28 25.78 -17.26 14.65
CA LYS A 28 26.34 -16.84 13.36
C LYS A 28 25.34 -16.93 12.22
N GLU A 29 24.20 -17.64 12.40
CA GLU A 29 23.13 -17.64 11.44
C GLU A 29 22.13 -16.52 11.77
N LYS A 30 22.37 -15.36 11.12
CA LYS A 30 21.44 -14.25 11.00
C LYS A 30 20.85 -13.75 12.32
N ILE A 31 21.66 -13.08 13.13
CA ILE A 31 21.13 -11.94 13.85
C ILE A 31 20.32 -11.17 12.78
N PHE A 32 19.02 -11.01 12.97
CA PHE A 32 18.17 -10.16 12.14
C PHE A 32 18.71 -8.72 12.25
N ILE A 33 19.79 -8.47 11.55
CA ILE A 33 20.27 -7.13 11.34
C ILE A 33 19.28 -6.56 10.36
N PHE A 34 18.34 -5.77 10.87
CA PHE A 34 17.44 -4.99 10.04
C PHE A 34 18.29 -4.21 9.06
N GLY A 35 18.31 -4.69 7.82
CA GLY A 35 19.15 -4.16 6.77
C GLY A 35 18.67 -2.82 6.27
N ASN A 36 19.43 -2.26 5.39
CA ASN A 36 18.97 -1.18 4.53
C ASN A 36 18.03 -1.77 3.49
N VAL A 37 17.15 -0.95 2.94
CA VAL A 37 16.27 -1.37 1.83
C VAL A 37 17.14 -1.65 0.61
N GLU A 38 17.16 -2.91 0.18
CA GLU A 38 17.84 -3.35 -1.03
C GLU A 38 16.86 -3.45 -2.20
N GLU A 39 15.61 -3.76 -1.91
CA GLU A 39 14.59 -3.96 -2.93
C GLU A 39 13.30 -3.22 -2.60
N ILE A 40 12.76 -2.48 -3.59
CA ILE A 40 11.45 -1.85 -3.53
C ILE A 40 10.56 -2.50 -4.58
N ASN A 41 9.49 -3.14 -4.13
CA ASN A 41 8.49 -3.77 -4.97
C ASN A 41 7.19 -2.98 -4.94
N VAL A 42 6.69 -2.59 -6.12
CA VAL A 42 5.43 -1.88 -6.29
C VAL A 42 4.52 -2.72 -7.18
N VAL A 43 3.33 -3.04 -6.69
CA VAL A 43 2.37 -3.90 -7.39
C VAL A 43 0.94 -3.37 -7.25
N GLY A 44 0.07 -3.75 -8.19
CA GLY A 44 -1.37 -3.49 -8.12
C GLY A 44 -1.89 -2.48 -9.13
N LEU A 45 -1.02 -1.84 -9.88
CA LEU A 45 -1.34 -1.04 -11.06
C LEU A 45 -0.79 -1.73 -12.32
N ASP A 46 -0.94 -1.09 -13.48
CA ASP A 46 -0.21 -1.53 -14.65
C ASP A 46 1.33 -1.36 -14.48
N ASN A 47 2.10 -2.05 -15.32
CA ASN A 47 3.55 -2.08 -15.21
C ASN A 47 4.20 -0.68 -15.35
N HIS A 48 3.63 0.17 -16.20
CA HIS A 48 4.15 1.52 -16.39
C HIS A 48 3.99 2.36 -15.13
N LEU A 49 2.79 2.41 -14.56
CA LEU A 49 2.48 3.17 -13.35
C LEU A 49 3.20 2.61 -12.12
N ASN A 50 3.31 1.28 -11.99
CA ASN A 50 4.12 0.66 -10.94
C ASN A 50 5.58 1.14 -11.00
N ASN A 51 6.17 1.18 -12.20
CA ASN A 51 7.55 1.63 -12.39
C ASN A 51 7.72 3.13 -12.12
N VAL A 52 6.75 3.97 -12.50
CA VAL A 52 6.77 5.41 -12.17
C VAL A 52 6.84 5.61 -10.66
N ILE A 53 6.01 4.89 -9.90
CA ILE A 53 5.99 5.00 -8.43
C ILE A 53 7.26 4.40 -7.84
N LYS A 54 7.71 3.24 -8.32
CA LYS A 54 8.96 2.62 -7.88
C LYS A 54 10.15 3.57 -8.04
N ASN A 55 10.27 4.22 -9.21
CA ASN A 55 11.34 5.18 -9.47
C ASN A 55 11.28 6.41 -8.54
N LYS A 56 10.07 6.86 -8.20
CA LYS A 56 9.90 7.95 -7.23
C LYS A 56 10.36 7.58 -5.83
N LEU A 57 10.25 6.31 -5.45
CA LEU A 57 10.63 5.81 -4.14
C LEU A 57 12.08 5.32 -4.07
N LYS A 58 12.81 5.39 -5.18
CA LYS A 58 14.19 4.89 -5.27
C LYS A 58 15.15 5.54 -4.26
N TYR A 59 14.84 6.75 -3.79
CA TYR A 59 15.63 7.42 -2.74
C TYR A 59 15.62 6.68 -1.40
N LEU A 60 14.68 5.74 -1.19
CA LEU A 60 14.63 4.89 0.00
C LEU A 60 15.59 3.69 -0.08
N GLU A 61 16.15 3.40 -1.26
CA GLU A 61 17.21 2.40 -1.39
C GLU A 61 18.40 2.84 -0.54
N ASN A 62 18.95 1.92 0.23
CA ASN A 62 20.00 2.13 1.23
C ASN A 62 19.57 2.83 2.54
N GLU A 63 18.32 3.26 2.68
CA GLU A 63 17.80 3.70 3.97
C GLU A 63 17.52 2.52 4.88
N LYS A 64 17.69 2.69 6.20
CA LYS A 64 17.35 1.64 7.17
C LYS A 64 15.86 1.33 7.10
N ILE A 65 15.51 0.07 6.86
CA ILE A 65 14.11 -0.35 6.72
C ILE A 65 13.25 0.02 7.94
N LEU A 66 13.84 0.08 9.13
CA LEU A 66 13.15 0.49 10.37
C LEU A 66 12.87 1.99 10.41
N SER A 67 13.76 2.82 9.86
CA SER A 67 13.62 4.28 9.89
C SER A 67 12.61 4.83 8.86
N ILE A 68 12.15 3.99 7.92
CA ILE A 68 11.18 4.44 6.92
C ILE A 68 9.88 4.83 7.62
N ASP A 69 9.53 6.10 7.49
CA ASP A 69 8.28 6.66 8.00
C ASP A 69 7.14 6.37 7.02
N LYS A 70 6.12 5.67 7.52
CA LYS A 70 4.94 5.35 6.73
C LYS A 70 4.08 6.57 6.43
N GLU A 71 4.09 7.60 7.28
CA GLU A 71 3.30 8.82 7.07
C GLU A 71 3.86 9.63 5.91
N ILE A 72 5.18 9.76 5.82
CA ILE A 72 5.84 10.43 4.68
C ILE A 72 5.51 9.71 3.37
N LEU A 73 5.54 8.37 3.38
CA LEU A 73 5.14 7.57 2.22
C LEU A 73 3.67 7.74 1.89
N PHE A 74 2.83 7.84 2.93
CA PHE A 74 1.40 8.06 2.77
C PHE A 74 1.13 9.36 2.01
N ASP A 75 1.75 10.45 2.42
CA ASP A 75 1.58 11.75 1.79
C ASP A 75 2.06 11.75 0.33
N GLN A 76 3.19 11.12 0.06
CA GLN A 76 3.71 11.02 -1.30
C GLN A 76 2.80 10.22 -2.23
N ILE A 77 2.33 9.06 -1.78
CA ILE A 77 1.47 8.18 -2.58
C ILE A 77 0.07 8.78 -2.75
N ASN A 78 -0.44 9.49 -1.75
CA ASN A 78 -1.76 10.11 -1.81
C ASN A 78 -1.88 11.25 -2.84
N ASN A 79 -0.74 11.79 -3.30
CA ASN A 79 -0.69 12.74 -4.41
C ASN A 79 -1.08 12.12 -5.76
N TYR A 80 -0.99 10.80 -5.91
CA TYR A 80 -1.42 10.10 -7.12
C TYR A 80 -2.93 9.90 -7.11
N LYS A 81 -3.64 10.76 -7.82
CA LYS A 81 -5.12 10.81 -7.82
C LYS A 81 -5.78 9.52 -8.28
N TYR A 82 -5.09 8.72 -9.09
CA TYR A 82 -5.58 7.44 -9.59
C TYR A 82 -5.43 6.28 -8.59
N ILE A 83 -4.82 6.51 -7.44
CA ILE A 83 -4.74 5.52 -6.36
C ILE A 83 -5.92 5.70 -5.42
N GLU A 84 -6.68 4.63 -5.24
CA GLU A 84 -7.79 4.58 -4.29
C GLU A 84 -7.33 4.24 -2.88
N ASN A 85 -6.46 3.23 -2.80
CA ASN A 85 -5.94 2.74 -1.53
C ASN A 85 -4.57 2.10 -1.74
N PHE A 86 -3.76 2.04 -0.69
CA PHE A 86 -2.48 1.35 -0.72
C PHE A 86 -2.08 0.81 0.65
N LYS A 87 -1.17 -0.15 0.63
CA LYS A 87 -0.55 -0.73 1.83
C LYS A 87 0.95 -0.77 1.66
N VAL A 88 1.67 -0.34 2.69
CA VAL A 88 3.13 -0.43 2.78
C VAL A 88 3.48 -1.56 3.74
N LEU A 89 4.23 -2.55 3.25
CA LEU A 89 4.67 -3.71 4.00
C LEU A 89 6.21 -3.72 4.03
N LYS A 90 6.78 -3.70 5.23
CA LYS A 90 8.21 -3.93 5.43
C LYS A 90 8.42 -5.44 5.52
N ILE A 91 9.09 -6.01 4.54
CA ILE A 91 9.45 -7.44 4.49
C ILE A 91 10.91 -7.55 4.87
N TYR A 92 11.15 -7.93 6.10
CA TYR A 92 12.50 -8.03 6.63
C TYR A 92 13.29 -9.16 5.98
N PRO A 93 14.62 -8.98 5.79
CA PRO A 93 15.44 -7.92 6.39
C PRO A 93 15.50 -6.59 5.61
N ASP A 94 15.20 -6.57 4.31
CA ASP A 94 15.67 -5.54 3.36
C ASP A 94 14.67 -5.16 2.26
N ASN A 95 13.45 -5.68 2.28
CA ASN A 95 12.49 -5.48 1.19
C ASN A 95 11.31 -4.60 1.61
N LEU A 96 10.94 -3.64 0.75
CA LEU A 96 9.78 -2.78 0.91
C LEU A 96 8.75 -3.11 -0.18
N LEU A 97 7.58 -3.61 0.21
CA LEU A 97 6.50 -3.92 -0.70
C LEU A 97 5.37 -2.91 -0.58
N LEU A 98 5.06 -2.21 -1.68
CA LEU A 98 3.89 -1.37 -1.82
C LEU A 98 2.82 -2.10 -2.64
N ARG A 99 1.67 -2.32 -2.03
CA ARG A 99 0.48 -2.81 -2.73
C ARG A 99 -0.46 -1.66 -2.97
N LEU A 100 -0.70 -1.34 -4.23
CA LEU A 100 -1.54 -0.23 -4.66
C LEU A 100 -2.86 -0.78 -5.19
N LYS A 101 -3.92 -0.01 -5.03
CA LYS A 101 -5.21 -0.28 -5.66
C LYS A 101 -5.59 0.92 -6.50
N GLN A 102 -5.81 0.71 -7.79
CA GLN A 102 -6.30 1.73 -8.69
C GLN A 102 -7.76 2.07 -8.37
N THR A 103 -8.12 3.35 -8.48
CA THR A 103 -9.50 3.78 -8.38
C THR A 103 -10.29 3.28 -9.59
N THR A 104 -11.57 2.98 -9.39
CA THR A 104 -12.47 2.65 -10.49
C THR A 104 -12.93 3.94 -11.15
N PHE A 105 -12.83 4.01 -12.48
CA PHE A 105 -13.32 5.16 -13.23
C PHE A 105 -14.83 5.06 -13.41
N LEU A 106 -15.54 6.13 -13.09
CA LEU A 106 -17.00 6.15 -13.07
C LEU A 106 -17.61 6.93 -14.23
N ALA A 107 -16.95 7.98 -14.68
CA ALA A 107 -17.43 8.86 -15.72
C ALA A 107 -16.30 9.74 -16.28
N PHE A 108 -16.55 10.39 -17.41
CA PHE A 108 -15.74 11.49 -17.92
C PHE A 108 -16.36 12.83 -17.55
N THR A 109 -15.53 13.85 -17.47
CA THR A 109 -15.98 15.24 -17.41
C THR A 109 -15.01 16.15 -18.14
N LEU A 110 -15.53 17.28 -18.62
CA LEU A 110 -14.76 18.35 -19.24
C LEU A 110 -14.64 19.52 -18.26
N LYS A 111 -13.43 19.95 -17.98
CA LYS A 111 -13.16 21.11 -17.14
C LYS A 111 -12.06 21.96 -17.77
N LYS A 112 -12.36 23.24 -18.04
CA LYS A 112 -11.40 24.15 -18.70
C LYS A 112 -10.79 23.56 -19.98
N ASN A 113 -11.59 22.99 -20.86
CA ASN A 113 -11.20 22.34 -22.11
C ASN A 113 -10.25 21.14 -21.97
N LYS A 114 -10.11 20.58 -20.76
CA LYS A 114 -9.38 19.33 -20.54
C LYS A 114 -10.35 18.23 -20.13
N GLN A 115 -10.05 17.02 -20.58
CA GLN A 115 -10.80 15.82 -20.19
C GLN A 115 -10.23 15.23 -18.91
N TYR A 116 -11.14 14.86 -18.02
CA TYR A 116 -10.81 14.20 -16.77
C TYR A 116 -11.68 12.97 -16.56
N LEU A 117 -11.12 11.97 -15.91
CA LEU A 117 -11.85 10.85 -15.37
C LEU A 117 -12.28 11.17 -13.93
N ILE A 118 -13.48 10.75 -13.57
CA ILE A 118 -13.97 10.80 -12.19
C ILE A 118 -13.73 9.43 -11.56
N GLY A 119 -12.86 9.39 -10.56
CA GLY A 119 -12.59 8.16 -9.81
C GLY A 119 -13.62 7.89 -8.71
N SER A 120 -13.78 6.62 -8.33
CA SER A 120 -14.58 6.22 -7.16
C SER A 120 -14.11 6.85 -5.84
N ASN A 121 -12.86 7.28 -5.80
CA ASN A 121 -12.27 8.02 -4.69
C ASN A 121 -12.63 9.53 -4.66
N GLY A 122 -13.48 10.00 -5.58
CA GLY A 122 -13.88 11.39 -5.67
C GLY A 122 -12.82 12.35 -6.21
N LYS A 123 -11.77 11.84 -6.84
CA LYS A 123 -10.71 12.66 -7.42
C LYS A 123 -10.89 12.77 -8.93
N LEU A 124 -10.46 13.93 -9.51
CA LEU A 124 -10.33 14.11 -10.95
C LEU A 124 -8.95 13.65 -11.38
N ILE A 125 -8.92 12.76 -12.37
CA ILE A 125 -7.72 12.11 -12.89
C ILE A 125 -7.55 12.54 -14.35
N ASP A 126 -6.33 12.89 -14.75
CA ASP A 126 -6.07 13.29 -16.12
C ASP A 126 -6.34 12.14 -17.10
N TYR A 127 -7.17 12.38 -18.10
CA TYR A 127 -7.56 11.37 -19.07
C TYR A 127 -6.37 10.82 -19.88
N GLU A 128 -5.39 11.66 -20.17
CA GLU A 128 -4.20 11.30 -20.96
C GLU A 128 -3.43 10.11 -20.38
N LEU A 129 -3.54 9.88 -19.05
CA LEU A 129 -2.91 8.77 -18.37
C LEU A 129 -3.60 7.42 -18.62
N PHE A 130 -4.87 7.45 -19.09
CA PHE A 130 -5.74 6.27 -19.16
C PHE A 130 -6.62 6.30 -20.42
N SER A 131 -6.04 6.63 -21.57
CA SER A 131 -6.71 6.86 -22.85
C SER A 131 -7.50 5.65 -23.39
N GLU A 132 -7.25 4.46 -22.88
CA GLU A 132 -7.96 3.22 -23.30
C GLU A 132 -9.32 3.01 -22.62
N THR A 133 -9.72 3.88 -21.71
CA THR A 133 -11.01 3.77 -21.02
C THR A 133 -12.15 4.28 -21.93
N SER A 134 -12.66 3.44 -22.81
CA SER A 134 -13.85 3.70 -23.62
C SER A 134 -15.13 3.21 -22.90
N ASN A 135 -16.27 3.86 -23.16
CA ASN A 135 -17.61 3.51 -22.66
C ASN A 135 -18.02 4.02 -21.27
N LEU A 136 -17.36 5.06 -20.77
CA LEU A 136 -17.87 5.73 -19.56
C LEU A 136 -18.83 6.86 -19.93
N PRO A 137 -19.86 7.12 -19.10
CA PRO A 137 -20.78 8.25 -19.33
C PRO A 137 -20.04 9.58 -19.20
N VAL A 138 -20.46 10.58 -19.96
CA VAL A 138 -19.93 11.95 -19.91
C VAL A 138 -20.82 12.78 -19.00
N ILE A 139 -20.22 13.46 -18.02
CA ILE A 139 -20.94 14.32 -17.09
C ILE A 139 -20.53 15.77 -17.34
N TYR A 140 -21.52 16.59 -17.64
CA TYR A 140 -21.35 18.01 -17.88
C TYR A 140 -21.85 18.84 -16.69
N GLY A 141 -21.28 20.02 -16.52
CA GLY A 141 -21.73 20.98 -15.53
C GLY A 141 -20.67 21.34 -14.50
N ASN A 142 -21.03 22.24 -13.60
CA ASN A 142 -20.17 22.64 -12.51
C ASN A 142 -20.55 21.90 -11.23
N PHE A 143 -19.81 20.86 -10.91
CA PHE A 143 -20.06 20.01 -9.75
C PHE A 143 -18.73 19.61 -9.08
N LYS A 144 -18.81 19.18 -7.83
CA LYS A 144 -17.69 18.50 -7.17
C LYS A 144 -17.78 17.01 -7.46
N PRO A 145 -16.64 16.34 -7.75
CA PRO A 145 -16.66 14.89 -8.02
C PRO A 145 -17.31 14.06 -6.91
N THR A 146 -17.20 14.51 -5.67
CA THR A 146 -17.86 13.89 -4.50
C THR A 146 -19.38 13.93 -4.59
N ASP A 147 -19.94 15.02 -5.10
CA ASP A 147 -21.41 15.18 -5.24
C ASP A 147 -21.94 14.21 -6.30
N PHE A 148 -21.16 13.97 -7.36
CA PHE A 148 -21.48 12.97 -8.38
C PHE A 148 -21.51 11.55 -7.79
N ILE A 149 -20.57 11.20 -6.92
CA ILE A 149 -20.56 9.88 -6.26
C ILE A 149 -21.82 9.70 -5.41
N ILE A 150 -22.20 10.72 -4.63
CA ILE A 150 -23.41 10.69 -3.81
C ILE A 150 -24.67 10.54 -4.70
N LEU A 151 -24.72 11.25 -5.83
CA LEU A 151 -25.82 11.14 -6.77
C LEU A 151 -25.90 9.72 -7.36
N LYS A 152 -24.76 9.17 -7.81
CA LYS A 152 -24.68 7.82 -8.34
C LYS A 152 -25.15 6.78 -7.32
N ASP A 153 -24.74 6.90 -6.07
CA ASP A 153 -25.16 6.00 -5.00
C ASP A 153 -26.67 6.08 -4.73
N LYS A 154 -27.26 7.29 -4.83
CA LYS A 154 -28.72 7.48 -4.72
C LYS A 154 -29.46 6.83 -5.89
N ILE A 155 -28.95 6.98 -7.11
CA ILE A 155 -29.52 6.37 -8.31
C ILE A 155 -29.47 4.85 -8.22
N ASN A 156 -28.33 4.28 -7.81
CA ASN A 156 -28.19 2.84 -7.65
C ASN A 156 -29.12 2.22 -6.58
N LYS A 157 -29.57 3.02 -5.63
CA LYS A 157 -30.59 2.62 -4.62
C LYS A 157 -32.03 2.78 -5.11
N SER A 158 -32.22 3.42 -6.25
CA SER A 158 -33.54 3.56 -6.90
C SER A 158 -33.74 2.42 -7.89
N PRO A 159 -34.99 2.19 -8.37
CA PRO A 159 -35.24 1.22 -9.44
C PRO A 159 -34.62 1.61 -10.79
N ILE A 160 -33.95 2.75 -10.88
CA ILE A 160 -33.28 3.25 -12.10
C ILE A 160 -31.83 2.81 -12.07
N GLU A 161 -31.39 2.04 -13.05
CA GLU A 161 -30.00 1.70 -13.22
C GLU A 161 -29.24 2.90 -13.81
N PHE A 162 -28.14 3.29 -13.16
CA PHE A 162 -27.30 4.41 -13.61
C PHE A 162 -26.81 4.26 -15.04
N ASN A 163 -26.52 3.04 -15.49
CA ASN A 163 -26.04 2.75 -16.84
C ASN A 163 -27.11 2.98 -17.93
N ASN A 164 -28.38 3.06 -17.54
CA ASN A 164 -29.48 3.32 -18.46
C ASN A 164 -29.79 4.82 -18.64
N ILE A 165 -29.11 5.69 -17.88
CA ILE A 165 -29.23 7.13 -18.04
C ILE A 165 -28.35 7.54 -19.24
N LYS A 166 -28.97 7.74 -20.38
CA LYS A 166 -28.28 8.28 -21.57
C LYS A 166 -28.24 9.80 -21.46
N SER A 167 -27.08 10.37 -21.78
CA SER A 167 -26.89 11.80 -21.96
C SER A 167 -27.48 12.26 -23.29
#